data_f9301ffecd4289403b22087643d2b321
#
_entry.id   f9301ffecd4289403b22087643d2b321
#
_cell.length_a   1.000
_cell.length_b   1.000
_cell.length_c   1.000
_cell.angle_alpha   90.00
_cell.angle_beta   90.00
_cell.angle_gamma   90.00
#
_symmetry.space_group_name_H-M   'P 1'
#
loop_
_entity.id
_entity.type
_entity.pdbx_description
1 polymer ?
#
loop_
_entity_poly.entity_id
_entity_poly.type
_entity_poly.pdbx_seq_one_letter_code
_entity_poly.pdbx_strand_id
1 'polypeptide(L)'
;MEWHEALILLIGCMLLLMAIGLPVALAFFGVNIVGAYLFLGGETGLLQLTRNSLASLASFTLAPIPLFLLMGEILFHTGIAFRAIDAVDKLILRIPGRLSIVTILGGTLFSSLSGSTLANTAVLGSVLLPDMLKRGYHPSIAMGPIMATGGIAMLIPPSALAVLLGSLAGVSITKLLIAGILPGLMTVSYTHLTLPTSSQ
;
A
#
# COMPACT_ATOMS: atom_id res chain seq x y z
N MET A 1 -6.87 -36.17 -9.67
CA MET A 1 -7.64 -34.94 -9.97
C MET A 1 -6.96 -34.24 -11.12
N GLU A 2 -7.74 -33.84 -12.10
CA GLU A 2 -7.25 -33.00 -13.20
C GLU A 2 -6.90 -31.61 -12.67
N TRP A 3 -5.95 -30.93 -13.30
CA TRP A 3 -5.45 -29.63 -12.83
C TRP A 3 -6.58 -28.57 -12.69
N HIS A 4 -7.59 -28.63 -13.57
CA HIS A 4 -8.73 -27.71 -13.53
C HIS A 4 -9.69 -28.00 -12.35
N GLU A 5 -9.85 -29.24 -11.94
CA GLU A 5 -10.64 -29.62 -10.75
C GLU A 5 -9.99 -29.06 -9.48
N ALA A 6 -8.65 -29.20 -9.39
CA ALA A 6 -7.88 -28.65 -8.28
C ALA A 6 -8.00 -27.10 -8.21
N LEU A 7 -7.92 -26.45 -9.38
CA LEU A 7 -8.05 -25.01 -9.47
C LEU A 7 -9.44 -24.52 -9.05
N ILE A 8 -10.50 -25.16 -9.56
CA ILE A 8 -11.88 -24.85 -9.19
C ILE A 8 -12.12 -25.07 -7.71
N LEU A 9 -11.60 -26.15 -7.14
CA LEU A 9 -11.73 -26.46 -5.72
C LEU A 9 -11.05 -25.41 -4.84
N LEU A 10 -9.80 -25.06 -5.14
CA LEU A 10 -9.04 -24.10 -4.33
C LEU A 10 -9.62 -22.68 -4.43
N ILE A 11 -9.94 -22.21 -5.65
CA ILE A 11 -10.55 -20.90 -5.86
C ILE A 11 -11.96 -20.86 -5.29
N GLY A 12 -12.77 -21.92 -5.51
CA GLY A 12 -14.12 -22.00 -4.97
C GLY A 12 -14.14 -22.00 -3.45
N CYS A 13 -13.24 -22.75 -2.81
CA CYS A 13 -13.07 -22.74 -1.36
C CYS A 13 -12.67 -21.35 -0.85
N MET A 14 -11.74 -20.68 -1.53
CA MET A 14 -11.30 -19.32 -1.17
C MET A 14 -12.46 -18.33 -1.25
N LEU A 15 -13.20 -18.33 -2.37
CA LEU A 15 -14.34 -17.44 -2.55
C LEU A 15 -15.46 -17.72 -1.54
N LEU A 16 -15.72 -18.97 -1.23
CA LEU A 16 -16.70 -19.38 -0.23
C LEU A 16 -16.31 -18.87 1.16
N LEU A 17 -15.05 -19.06 1.58
CA LEU A 17 -14.56 -18.57 2.87
C LEU A 17 -14.64 -17.04 2.96
N MET A 18 -14.33 -16.34 1.88
CA MET A 18 -14.47 -14.87 1.82
C MET A 18 -15.94 -14.44 1.84
N ALA A 19 -16.84 -15.17 1.18
CA ALA A 19 -18.28 -14.88 1.18
C ALA A 19 -18.93 -15.04 2.57
N ILE A 20 -18.39 -15.93 3.42
CA ILE A 20 -18.79 -16.09 4.83
C ILE A 20 -18.29 -14.93 5.70
N GLY A 21 -17.44 -14.03 5.16
CA GLY A 21 -16.92 -12.86 5.88
C GLY A 21 -15.58 -13.10 6.57
N LEU A 22 -14.88 -14.20 6.28
CA LEU A 22 -13.55 -14.44 6.82
C LEU A 22 -12.55 -13.43 6.23
N PRO A 23 -11.64 -12.86 7.06
CA PRO A 23 -10.54 -12.04 6.57
C PRO A 23 -9.71 -12.78 5.52
N VAL A 24 -9.26 -12.06 4.48
CA VAL A 24 -8.52 -12.62 3.34
C VAL A 24 -7.36 -13.53 3.78
N ALA A 25 -6.58 -13.10 4.77
CA ALA A 25 -5.45 -13.87 5.29
C ALA A 25 -5.88 -15.26 5.84
N LEU A 26 -7.00 -15.31 6.57
CA LEU A 26 -7.52 -16.56 7.13
C LEU A 26 -8.14 -17.42 6.03
N ALA A 27 -8.80 -16.83 5.03
CA ALA A 27 -9.32 -17.56 3.87
C ALA A 27 -8.18 -18.24 3.10
N PHE A 28 -7.09 -17.50 2.78
CA PHE A 28 -5.90 -18.09 2.15
C PHE A 28 -5.27 -19.19 2.98
N PHE A 29 -5.13 -18.98 4.29
CA PHE A 29 -4.57 -20.01 5.18
C PHE A 29 -5.45 -21.26 5.23
N GLY A 30 -6.77 -21.10 5.31
CA GLY A 30 -7.73 -22.21 5.25
C GLY A 30 -7.63 -22.99 3.93
N VAL A 31 -7.57 -22.31 2.80
CA VAL A 31 -7.39 -22.96 1.48
C VAL A 31 -6.05 -23.70 1.40
N ASN A 32 -4.98 -23.14 1.96
CA ASN A 32 -3.68 -23.80 2.00
C ASN A 32 -3.71 -25.08 2.85
N ILE A 33 -4.47 -25.09 3.97
CA ILE A 33 -4.68 -26.31 4.77
C ILE A 33 -5.39 -27.38 3.94
N VAL A 34 -6.49 -27.01 3.28
CA VAL A 34 -7.25 -27.94 2.43
C VAL A 34 -6.38 -28.46 1.28
N GLY A 35 -5.66 -27.56 0.59
CA GLY A 35 -4.77 -27.94 -0.49
C GLY A 35 -3.61 -28.82 -0.04
N ALA A 36 -2.98 -28.52 1.08
CA ALA A 36 -1.90 -29.33 1.63
C ALA A 36 -2.37 -30.74 2.00
N TYR A 37 -3.54 -30.85 2.60
CA TYR A 37 -4.10 -32.14 2.95
C TYR A 37 -4.47 -32.98 1.72
N LEU A 38 -5.12 -32.39 0.72
CA LEU A 38 -5.59 -33.11 -0.46
C LEU A 38 -4.49 -33.45 -1.47
N PHE A 39 -3.53 -32.54 -1.69
CA PHE A 39 -2.54 -32.67 -2.76
C PHE A 39 -1.15 -33.10 -2.31
N LEU A 40 -0.80 -32.91 -1.01
CA LEU A 40 0.54 -33.19 -0.50
C LEU A 40 0.61 -34.45 0.42
N GLY A 41 -0.38 -35.33 0.34
CA GLY A 41 -0.36 -36.61 1.07
C GLY A 41 -0.89 -36.55 2.51
N GLY A 42 -1.98 -35.80 2.74
CA GLY A 42 -2.69 -35.80 4.02
C GLY A 42 -1.88 -35.17 5.16
N GLU A 43 -1.63 -35.96 6.22
CA GLU A 43 -0.88 -35.48 7.38
C GLU A 43 0.54 -35.00 7.06
N THR A 44 1.21 -35.65 6.12
CA THR A 44 2.55 -35.23 5.66
C THR A 44 2.51 -33.85 5.03
N GLY A 45 1.47 -33.56 4.24
CA GLY A 45 1.25 -32.24 3.65
C GLY A 45 1.00 -31.15 4.69
N LEU A 46 0.23 -31.44 5.74
CA LEU A 46 0.01 -30.52 6.85
C LEU A 46 1.29 -30.24 7.64
N LEU A 47 2.11 -31.27 7.87
CA LEU A 47 3.39 -31.09 8.53
C LEU A 47 4.34 -30.22 7.70
N GLN A 48 4.36 -30.42 6.38
CA GLN A 48 5.14 -29.59 5.45
C GLN A 48 4.62 -28.15 5.42
N LEU A 49 3.31 -27.93 5.39
CA LEU A 49 2.71 -26.60 5.48
C LEU A 49 3.14 -25.89 6.76
N THR A 50 3.07 -26.57 7.91
CA THR A 50 3.48 -26.00 9.19
C THR A 50 4.96 -25.61 9.20
N ARG A 51 5.84 -26.50 8.73
CA ARG A 51 7.29 -26.21 8.63
C ARG A 51 7.58 -25.02 7.71
N ASN A 52 6.95 -24.97 6.54
CA ASN A 52 7.12 -23.89 5.59
C ASN A 52 6.59 -22.56 6.12
N SER A 53 5.45 -22.59 6.84
CA SER A 53 4.87 -21.40 7.48
C SER A 53 5.80 -20.86 8.57
N LEU A 54 6.35 -21.73 9.43
CA LEU A 54 7.34 -21.33 10.44
C LEU A 54 8.61 -20.77 9.81
N ALA A 55 9.14 -21.42 8.79
CA ALA A 55 10.32 -20.94 8.07
C ALA A 55 10.10 -19.57 7.43
N SER A 56 8.92 -19.34 6.86
CA SER A 56 8.55 -18.05 6.28
C SER A 56 8.42 -16.97 7.34
N LEU A 57 7.75 -17.24 8.47
CA LEU A 57 7.60 -16.29 9.58
C LEU A 57 8.94 -15.97 10.26
N ALA A 58 9.82 -16.96 10.36
CA ALA A 58 11.17 -16.79 10.93
C ALA A 58 12.17 -16.13 9.95
N SER A 59 11.77 -15.85 8.72
CA SER A 59 12.62 -15.21 7.73
C SER A 59 12.94 -13.76 8.12
N PHE A 60 14.23 -13.49 8.35
CA PHE A 60 14.71 -12.14 8.67
C PHE A 60 14.39 -11.12 7.55
N THR A 61 14.27 -11.60 6.32
CA THR A 61 13.93 -10.76 5.15
C THR A 61 12.54 -10.14 5.24
N LEU A 62 11.62 -10.76 6.01
CA LEU A 62 10.27 -10.23 6.24
C LEU A 62 10.19 -9.28 7.46
N ALA A 63 11.22 -9.24 8.31
CA ALA A 63 11.23 -8.39 9.51
C ALA A 63 10.99 -6.89 9.25
N PRO A 64 11.47 -6.29 8.13
CA PRO A 64 11.17 -4.90 7.82
C PRO A 64 9.68 -4.58 7.69
N ILE A 65 8.83 -5.54 7.26
CA ILE A 65 7.40 -5.30 7.00
C ILE A 65 6.66 -4.87 8.28
N PRO A 66 6.65 -5.67 9.37
CA PRO A 66 5.99 -5.26 10.60
C PRO A 66 6.61 -4.02 11.23
N LEU A 67 7.94 -3.81 11.07
CA LEU A 67 8.60 -2.61 11.56
C LEU A 67 8.17 -1.35 10.79
N PHE A 68 8.00 -1.41 9.47
CA PHE A 68 7.46 -0.30 8.69
C PHE A 68 5.99 0.00 9.02
N LEU A 69 5.18 -1.04 9.21
CA LEU A 69 3.79 -0.87 9.63
C LEU A 69 3.71 -0.20 11.00
N LEU A 70 4.52 -0.68 11.97
CA LEU A 70 4.59 -0.09 13.31
C LEU A 70 5.07 1.37 13.26
N MET A 71 6.10 1.66 12.46
CA MET A 71 6.60 3.02 12.27
C MET A 71 5.51 3.92 11.69
N GLY A 72 4.81 3.49 10.67
CA GLY A 72 3.70 4.23 10.05
C GLY A 72 2.58 4.52 11.05
N GLU A 73 2.21 3.54 11.86
CA GLU A 73 1.17 3.66 12.89
C GLU A 73 1.58 4.64 13.99
N ILE A 74 2.83 4.55 14.47
CA ILE A 74 3.38 5.51 15.45
C ILE A 74 3.37 6.93 14.88
N LEU A 75 3.84 7.14 13.65
CA LEU A 75 3.87 8.45 13.01
C LEU A 75 2.47 9.03 12.83
N PHE A 76 1.49 8.18 12.53
CA PHE A 76 0.09 8.57 12.42
C PHE A 76 -0.49 9.00 13.77
N HIS A 77 -0.38 8.16 14.79
CA HIS A 77 -0.96 8.44 16.12
C HIS A 77 -0.27 9.57 16.89
N THR A 78 1.01 9.80 16.64
CA THR A 78 1.74 10.94 17.25
C THR A 78 1.43 12.28 16.58
N GLY A 79 0.72 12.29 15.45
CA GLY A 79 0.41 13.49 14.69
C GLY A 79 1.62 14.11 13.96
N ILE A 80 2.76 13.44 13.94
CA ILE A 80 3.97 13.91 13.23
C ILE A 80 3.69 14.05 11.73
N ALA A 81 2.93 13.12 11.16
CA ALA A 81 2.53 13.15 9.75
C ALA A 81 1.76 14.44 9.40
N PHE A 82 0.83 14.87 10.25
CA PHE A 82 0.07 16.11 10.07
C PHE A 82 0.97 17.35 10.20
N ARG A 83 1.92 17.34 11.15
CA ARG A 83 2.89 18.43 11.30
C ARG A 83 3.82 18.55 10.09
N ALA A 84 4.17 17.43 9.44
CA ALA A 84 4.94 17.42 8.21
C ALA A 84 4.15 18.07 7.06
N ILE A 85 2.86 17.76 6.91
CA ILE A 85 1.97 18.39 5.92
C ILE A 85 1.86 19.89 6.18
N ASP A 86 1.66 20.30 7.44
CA ASP A 86 1.61 21.72 7.83
C ASP A 86 2.92 22.46 7.54
N ALA A 87 4.06 21.81 7.75
CA ALA A 87 5.36 22.39 7.42
C ALA A 87 5.53 22.62 5.91
N VAL A 88 5.14 21.63 5.10
CA VAL A 88 5.12 21.75 3.63
C VAL A 88 4.16 22.87 3.19
N ASP A 89 2.98 22.97 3.81
CA ASP A 89 2.00 24.01 3.54
C ASP A 89 2.59 25.42 3.83
N LYS A 90 3.28 25.58 4.93
CA LYS A 90 3.94 26.85 5.27
C LYS A 90 5.10 27.23 4.36
N LEU A 91 5.79 26.23 3.78
CA LEU A 91 6.89 26.44 2.87
C LEU A 91 6.42 26.97 1.49
N ILE A 92 5.20 26.59 1.09
CA ILE A 92 4.64 26.89 -0.25
C ILE A 92 3.64 28.06 -0.19
N LEU A 93 3.98 29.16 0.48
CA LEU A 93 3.04 30.25 0.84
C LEU A 93 2.46 31.07 -0.34
N ARG A 94 3.01 31.02 -1.57
CA ARG A 94 2.71 32.01 -2.64
C ARG A 94 2.33 31.46 -4.00
N ILE A 95 2.02 30.18 -4.13
CA ILE A 95 1.75 29.56 -5.44
C ILE A 95 0.24 29.35 -5.61
N PRO A 96 -0.38 29.75 -6.74
CA PRO A 96 -1.76 29.40 -7.04
C PRO A 96 -1.90 27.87 -7.14
N GLY A 97 -2.99 27.29 -6.61
CA GLY A 97 -3.13 25.84 -6.53
C GLY A 97 -2.36 25.18 -5.38
N ARG A 98 -1.86 25.98 -4.43
CA ARG A 98 -1.02 25.59 -3.29
C ARG A 98 -1.46 24.28 -2.63
N LEU A 99 -2.76 24.11 -2.32
CA LEU A 99 -3.24 22.93 -1.62
C LEU A 99 -3.09 21.64 -2.41
N SER A 100 -3.22 21.68 -3.74
CA SER A 100 -2.95 20.51 -4.59
C SER A 100 -1.47 20.11 -4.54
N ILE A 101 -0.56 21.09 -4.54
CA ILE A 101 0.89 20.84 -4.42
C ILE A 101 1.23 20.28 -3.04
N VAL A 102 0.67 20.88 -1.99
CA VAL A 102 0.84 20.39 -0.60
C VAL A 102 0.31 18.98 -0.45
N THR A 103 -0.84 18.67 -1.07
CA THR A 103 -1.41 17.32 -1.08
C THR A 103 -0.47 16.32 -1.74
N ILE A 104 0.12 16.67 -2.90
CA ILE A 104 1.06 15.77 -3.59
C ILE A 104 2.34 15.59 -2.77
N LEU A 105 2.99 16.65 -2.36
CA LEU A 105 4.25 16.56 -1.61
C LEU A 105 4.06 15.97 -0.22
N GLY A 106 3.16 16.55 0.56
CA GLY A 106 2.86 16.09 1.92
C GLY A 106 2.25 14.69 1.92
N GLY A 107 1.34 14.43 0.98
CA GLY A 107 0.73 13.11 0.80
C GLY A 107 1.74 12.06 0.35
N THR A 108 2.69 12.39 -0.52
CA THR A 108 3.77 11.47 -0.91
C THR A 108 4.67 11.14 0.26
N LEU A 109 5.08 12.13 1.05
CA LEU A 109 5.86 11.91 2.27
C LEU A 109 5.09 11.03 3.27
N PHE A 110 3.84 11.36 3.53
CA PHE A 110 2.98 10.56 4.42
C PHE A 110 2.78 9.14 3.90
N SER A 111 2.52 9.01 2.61
CA SER A 111 2.31 7.74 1.92
C SER A 111 3.53 6.82 1.99
N SER A 112 4.73 7.38 1.77
CA SER A 112 5.98 6.62 1.89
C SER A 112 6.25 6.14 3.31
N LEU A 113 5.87 6.94 4.31
CA LEU A 113 6.04 6.58 5.73
C LEU A 113 5.00 5.56 6.21
N SER A 114 3.73 5.70 5.77
CA SER A 114 2.64 4.81 6.19
C SER A 114 2.65 3.46 5.47
N GLY A 115 3.19 3.41 4.26
CA GLY A 115 3.19 2.21 3.41
C GLY A 115 1.80 1.72 2.99
N SER A 116 0.72 2.44 3.35
CA SER A 116 -0.66 2.08 3.07
C SER A 116 -1.34 3.11 2.16
N THR A 117 -1.66 2.68 0.95
CA THR A 117 -2.37 3.51 -0.04
C THR A 117 -3.78 3.88 0.42
N LEU A 118 -4.50 2.92 0.99
CA LEU A 118 -5.88 3.12 1.48
C LEU A 118 -5.93 4.07 2.67
N ALA A 119 -5.06 3.87 3.66
CA ALA A 119 -4.98 4.75 4.83
C ALA A 119 -4.60 6.18 4.42
N ASN A 120 -3.62 6.34 3.52
CA ASN A 120 -3.21 7.62 3.01
C ASN A 120 -4.37 8.36 2.31
N THR A 121 -5.04 7.69 1.38
CA THR A 121 -6.17 8.28 0.64
C THR A 121 -7.33 8.65 1.57
N ALA A 122 -7.65 7.80 2.54
CA ALA A 122 -8.70 8.06 3.53
C ALA A 122 -8.37 9.27 4.41
N VAL A 123 -7.13 9.35 4.91
CA VAL A 123 -6.69 10.45 5.78
C VAL A 123 -6.64 11.77 5.01
N LEU A 124 -5.97 11.81 3.87
CA LEU A 124 -5.90 13.03 3.05
C LEU A 124 -7.29 13.45 2.57
N GLY A 125 -8.14 12.48 2.18
CA GLY A 125 -9.52 12.73 1.81
C GLY A 125 -10.35 13.32 2.93
N SER A 126 -10.23 12.83 4.14
CA SER A 126 -10.99 13.34 5.29
C SER A 126 -10.52 14.73 5.75
N VAL A 127 -9.24 15.04 5.63
CA VAL A 127 -8.64 16.28 6.14
C VAL A 127 -8.59 17.38 5.07
N LEU A 128 -8.02 17.08 3.90
CA LEU A 128 -7.74 18.10 2.88
C LEU A 128 -8.90 18.34 1.92
N LEU A 129 -9.68 17.31 1.56
CA LEU A 129 -10.77 17.47 0.59
C LEU A 129 -11.83 18.49 1.04
N PRO A 130 -12.34 18.47 2.29
CA PRO A 130 -13.32 19.46 2.72
C PRO A 130 -12.77 20.89 2.71
N ASP A 131 -11.50 21.08 3.08
CA ASP A 131 -10.87 22.40 3.07
C ASP A 131 -10.64 22.92 1.65
N MET A 132 -10.22 22.06 0.72
CA MET A 132 -10.06 22.40 -0.69
C MET A 132 -11.41 22.82 -1.31
N LEU A 133 -12.47 22.06 -1.06
CA LEU A 133 -13.81 22.37 -1.58
C LEU A 133 -14.35 23.70 -1.02
N LYS A 134 -14.15 23.97 0.28
CA LYS A 134 -14.53 25.25 0.92
C LYS A 134 -13.77 26.44 0.32
N ARG A 135 -12.56 26.25 -0.15
CA ARG A 135 -11.75 27.29 -0.82
C ARG A 135 -12.04 27.42 -2.30
N GLY A 136 -13.06 26.74 -2.81
CA GLY A 136 -13.52 26.85 -4.20
C GLY A 136 -12.74 26.03 -5.22
N TYR A 137 -11.93 25.05 -4.78
CA TYR A 137 -11.29 24.13 -5.71
C TYR A 137 -12.33 23.25 -6.40
N HIS A 138 -12.16 23.03 -7.70
CA HIS A 138 -13.01 22.09 -8.43
C HIS A 138 -12.81 20.68 -7.87
N PRO A 139 -13.88 19.87 -7.72
CA PRO A 139 -13.78 18.52 -7.13
C PRO A 139 -12.70 17.63 -7.74
N SER A 140 -12.54 17.67 -9.08
CA SER A 140 -11.51 16.87 -9.76
C SER A 140 -10.09 17.29 -9.37
N ILE A 141 -9.85 18.62 -9.19
CA ILE A 141 -8.55 19.16 -8.78
C ILE A 141 -8.27 18.86 -7.30
N ALA A 142 -9.30 18.73 -6.48
CA ALA A 142 -9.17 18.37 -5.08
C ALA A 142 -8.94 16.85 -4.90
N MET A 143 -9.70 16.01 -5.59
CA MET A 143 -9.62 14.55 -5.46
C MET A 143 -8.43 13.94 -6.20
N GLY A 144 -8.05 14.48 -7.37
CA GLY A 144 -6.97 13.96 -8.19
C GLY A 144 -5.64 13.77 -7.43
N PRO A 145 -5.08 14.81 -6.80
CA PRO A 145 -3.86 14.71 -5.99
C PRO A 145 -3.96 13.71 -4.85
N ILE A 146 -5.11 13.65 -4.16
CA ILE A 146 -5.33 12.74 -3.04
C ILE A 146 -5.25 11.28 -3.51
N MET A 147 -5.90 10.96 -4.63
CA MET A 147 -5.87 9.61 -5.20
C MET A 147 -4.49 9.26 -5.79
N ALA A 148 -3.85 10.22 -6.46
CA ALA A 148 -2.53 10.03 -7.05
C ALA A 148 -1.46 9.69 -6.01
N THR A 149 -1.46 10.37 -4.85
CA THR A 149 -0.50 10.10 -3.77
C THR A 149 -0.64 8.71 -3.18
N GLY A 150 -1.84 8.13 -3.18
CA GLY A 150 -2.05 6.73 -2.81
C GLY A 150 -1.27 5.76 -3.70
N GLY A 151 -1.29 5.96 -5.02
CA GLY A 151 -0.54 5.12 -5.97
C GLY A 151 0.99 5.31 -5.89
N ILE A 152 1.45 6.51 -5.60
CA ILE A 152 2.88 6.84 -5.50
C ILE A 152 3.54 6.16 -4.29
N ALA A 153 2.79 5.91 -3.22
CA ALA A 153 3.29 5.23 -2.01
C ALA A 153 3.97 3.89 -2.27
N MET A 154 3.57 3.20 -3.33
CA MET A 154 4.14 1.89 -3.67
C MET A 154 5.53 2.00 -4.30
N LEU A 155 5.84 3.13 -4.94
CA LEU A 155 7.05 3.32 -5.74
C LEU A 155 8.16 4.04 -4.97
N ILE A 156 7.80 5.02 -4.12
CA ILE A 156 8.79 5.84 -3.40
C ILE A 156 9.19 5.14 -2.09
N PRO A 157 10.51 4.89 -1.88
CA PRO A 157 10.99 4.33 -0.62
C PRO A 157 10.74 5.26 0.59
N PRO A 158 10.45 4.69 1.77
CA PRO A 158 10.28 3.28 2.12
C PRO A 158 8.89 2.72 1.72
N SER A 159 8.85 1.63 0.95
CA SER A 159 7.62 0.99 0.50
C SER A 159 7.51 -0.42 1.09
N ALA A 160 6.55 -0.64 1.96
CA ALA A 160 6.30 -1.96 2.56
C ALA A 160 5.96 -3.02 1.50
N LEU A 161 5.21 -2.64 0.46
CA LEU A 161 4.86 -3.55 -0.62
C LEU A 161 6.08 -3.93 -1.47
N ALA A 162 6.96 -2.98 -1.79
CA ALA A 162 8.20 -3.27 -2.53
C ALA A 162 9.13 -4.18 -1.71
N VAL A 163 9.22 -3.98 -0.40
CA VAL A 163 9.97 -4.87 0.50
C VAL A 163 9.39 -6.27 0.50
N LEU A 164 8.06 -6.40 0.60
CA LEU A 164 7.38 -7.70 0.55
C LEU A 164 7.63 -8.42 -0.77
N LEU A 165 7.40 -7.75 -1.90
CA LEU A 165 7.60 -8.33 -3.24
C LEU A 165 9.06 -8.69 -3.49
N GLY A 166 9.99 -7.82 -3.11
CA GLY A 166 11.43 -8.09 -3.22
C GLY A 166 11.87 -9.29 -2.39
N SER A 167 11.32 -9.42 -1.17
CA SER A 167 11.56 -10.56 -0.28
C SER A 167 11.04 -11.87 -0.89
N LEU A 168 9.81 -11.88 -1.39
CA LEU A 168 9.20 -13.06 -2.01
C LEU A 168 9.89 -13.45 -3.32
N ALA A 169 10.33 -12.47 -4.12
CA ALA A 169 11.05 -12.71 -5.36
C ALA A 169 12.53 -13.07 -5.16
N GLY A 170 13.06 -13.01 -3.93
CA GLY A 170 14.46 -13.28 -3.65
C GLY A 170 15.44 -12.28 -4.26
N VAL A 171 14.97 -11.05 -4.61
CA VAL A 171 15.80 -9.99 -5.15
C VAL A 171 16.28 -9.03 -4.06
N SER A 172 17.37 -8.30 -4.32
CA SER A 172 17.88 -7.32 -3.37
C SER A 172 16.88 -6.18 -3.15
N ILE A 173 16.34 -6.09 -1.95
CA ILE A 173 15.39 -5.06 -1.54
C ILE A 173 15.97 -3.66 -1.76
N THR A 174 17.24 -3.46 -1.40
CA THR A 174 17.92 -2.17 -1.59
C THR A 174 17.96 -1.75 -3.06
N LYS A 175 18.31 -2.67 -3.96
CA LYS A 175 18.33 -2.39 -5.41
C LYS A 175 16.92 -2.10 -5.93
N LEU A 176 15.92 -2.84 -5.47
CA LEU A 176 14.52 -2.65 -5.85
C LEU A 176 14.00 -1.27 -5.41
N LEU A 177 14.27 -0.88 -4.17
CA LEU A 177 13.88 0.42 -3.64
C LEU A 177 14.55 1.57 -4.39
N ILE A 178 15.84 1.48 -4.68
CA ILE A 178 16.57 2.49 -5.47
C ILE A 178 16.00 2.56 -6.89
N ALA A 179 15.74 1.44 -7.54
CA ALA A 179 15.14 1.40 -8.87
C ALA A 179 13.73 2.02 -8.90
N GLY A 180 12.97 1.95 -7.80
CA GLY A 180 11.65 2.54 -7.65
C GLY A 180 11.65 4.06 -7.60
N ILE A 181 12.77 4.71 -7.25
CA ILE A 181 12.86 6.18 -7.13
C ILE A 181 12.58 6.85 -8.47
N LEU A 182 13.21 6.37 -9.55
CA LEU A 182 13.06 6.99 -10.87
C LEU A 182 11.62 6.93 -11.39
N PRO A 183 10.94 5.77 -11.47
CA PRO A 183 9.54 5.72 -11.87
C PRO A 183 8.62 6.45 -10.88
N GLY A 184 8.93 6.46 -9.58
CA GLY A 184 8.21 7.25 -8.59
C GLY A 184 8.26 8.74 -8.89
N LEU A 185 9.43 9.30 -9.15
CA LEU A 185 9.60 10.70 -9.53
C LEU A 185 8.93 11.02 -10.87
N MET A 186 9.00 10.13 -11.85
CA MET A 186 8.30 10.29 -13.13
C MET A 186 6.78 10.34 -12.93
N THR A 187 6.23 9.48 -12.08
CA THR A 187 4.79 9.46 -11.76
C THR A 187 4.36 10.75 -11.07
N VAL A 188 5.15 11.24 -10.11
CA VAL A 188 4.89 12.56 -9.46
C VAL A 188 4.91 13.68 -10.49
N SER A 189 5.91 13.72 -11.34
CA SER A 189 6.04 14.75 -12.37
C SER A 189 4.90 14.69 -13.39
N TYR A 190 4.54 13.48 -13.83
CA TYR A 190 3.42 13.28 -14.75
C TYR A 190 2.10 13.73 -14.15
N THR A 191 1.78 13.33 -12.91
CA THR A 191 0.55 13.76 -12.24
C THR A 191 0.50 15.27 -12.04
N HIS A 192 1.64 15.90 -11.80
CA HIS A 192 1.74 17.36 -11.66
C HIS A 192 1.47 18.11 -12.98
N LEU A 193 1.94 17.55 -14.10
CA LEU A 193 1.81 18.17 -15.43
C LEU A 193 0.44 17.91 -16.07
N THR A 194 -0.19 16.77 -15.76
CA THR A 194 -1.46 16.34 -16.39
C THR A 194 -2.70 16.72 -15.60
N LEU A 195 -2.56 17.05 -14.30
CA LEU A 195 -3.67 17.63 -13.56
C LEU A 195 -4.01 18.99 -14.19
N PRO A 196 -5.29 19.19 -14.58
CA PRO A 196 -5.69 20.47 -15.18
C PRO A 196 -5.51 21.59 -14.15
N THR A 197 -4.41 22.32 -14.27
CA THR A 197 -4.17 23.55 -13.52
C THR A 197 -4.94 24.72 -14.10
N SER A 198 -5.65 24.50 -15.22
CA SER A 198 -6.44 25.52 -15.89
C SER A 198 -7.71 25.80 -15.09
N SER A 199 -7.72 26.97 -14.49
CA SER A 199 -8.94 27.74 -14.18
C SER A 199 -9.82 27.83 -15.43
N GLN A 200 -10.77 26.96 -15.57
CA GLN A 200 -11.95 27.21 -16.40
C GLN A 200 -13.18 27.01 -15.55
#